data_74bf38f560b3696b73ee4fbfad851750
#
_entry.id   74bf38f560b3696b73ee4fbfad851750
#
_cell.length_a   1.000
_cell.length_b   1.000
_cell.length_c   1.000
_cell.angle_alpha   90.00
_cell.angle_beta   90.00
_cell.angle_gamma   90.00
#
_symmetry.space_group_name_H-M   'P 1'
#
loop_
_entity.id
_entity.type
_entity.pdbx_description
1 polymer ?
#
loop_
_entity_poly.entity_id
_entity_poly.type
_entity_poly.pdbx_seq_one_letter_code
_entity_poly.pdbx_strand_id
1 'polypeptide(L)'
;MPRKKITQGSSAKDAKAFIKHLNSDYPDYGFIAGKQDHWSPRNKTINFNQGQTLTNLQYAVLHELAHALLRHDNYQTDFELLKLESEAWQLAAQIGKNYNVSISQDHIQNCLDTYRDWLHRRSACPSCGMHVLQQSPKIYKCFNCQAQWHVSSGRFVRPYRKTINK
;
A
#
# COMPACT_ATOMS: atom_id res chain seq x y z
N MET A 1 12.15 21.35 32.06
CA MET A 1 10.76 21.41 31.54
C MET A 1 10.21 19.99 31.49
N PRO A 2 9.12 19.67 32.16
CA PRO A 2 8.58 18.30 32.19
C PRO A 2 7.90 17.94 30.85
N ARG A 3 8.30 16.80 30.27
CA ARG A 3 7.64 16.22 29.09
C ARG A 3 6.21 15.81 29.50
N LYS A 4 5.20 16.43 28.88
CA LYS A 4 3.81 15.97 28.98
C LYS A 4 3.73 14.50 28.50
N LYS A 5 3.37 13.60 29.41
CA LYS A 5 2.93 12.24 29.06
C LYS A 5 1.62 12.38 28.27
N ILE A 6 1.68 12.07 26.97
CA ILE A 6 0.49 11.94 26.13
C ILE A 6 -0.23 10.69 26.64
N THR A 7 -1.41 10.86 27.19
CA THR A 7 -2.23 9.79 27.78
C THR A 7 -2.79 8.90 26.66
N GLN A 8 -2.39 7.63 26.63
CA GLN A 8 -2.86 6.61 25.66
C GLN A 8 -4.40 6.46 25.58
N GLY A 9 -5.16 6.90 26.57
CA GLY A 9 -6.61 6.80 26.62
C GLY A 9 -7.37 7.78 25.70
N SER A 10 -6.79 8.92 25.37
CA SER A 10 -7.36 9.90 24.42
C SER A 10 -7.31 9.35 23.00
N SER A 11 -6.15 8.82 22.59
CA SER A 11 -5.91 8.29 21.24
C SER A 11 -6.83 7.13 20.83
N ALA A 12 -7.19 6.23 21.75
CA ALA A 12 -8.07 5.10 21.45
C ALA A 12 -9.54 5.51 21.28
N LYS A 13 -10.00 6.54 22.00
CA LYS A 13 -11.35 7.11 21.84
C LYS A 13 -11.47 7.83 20.50
N ASP A 14 -10.43 8.58 20.12
CA ASP A 14 -10.39 9.32 18.87
C ASP A 14 -10.34 8.37 17.66
N ALA A 15 -9.61 7.26 17.75
CA ALA A 15 -9.58 6.22 16.74
C ALA A 15 -10.96 5.57 16.55
N LYS A 16 -11.66 5.23 17.66
CA LYS A 16 -13.03 4.69 17.59
C LYS A 16 -14.02 5.68 16.99
N ALA A 17 -13.93 6.97 17.35
CA ALA A 17 -14.78 8.01 16.80
C ALA A 17 -14.54 8.17 15.29
N PHE A 18 -13.29 8.18 14.85
CA PHE A 18 -12.92 8.26 13.45
C PHE A 18 -13.49 7.07 12.64
N ILE A 19 -13.28 5.84 13.11
CA ILE A 19 -13.83 4.64 12.45
C ILE A 19 -15.36 4.66 12.41
N LYS A 20 -16.02 5.15 13.49
CA LYS A 20 -17.48 5.29 13.51
C LYS A 20 -17.99 6.27 12.45
N HIS A 21 -17.32 7.41 12.24
CA HIS A 21 -17.66 8.35 11.17
C HIS A 21 -17.52 7.70 9.80
N LEU A 22 -16.42 7.00 9.53
CA LEU A 22 -16.23 6.30 8.25
C LEU A 22 -17.29 5.22 8.02
N ASN A 23 -17.66 4.44 9.03
CA ASN A 23 -18.77 3.47 8.93
C ASN A 23 -20.10 4.12 8.60
N SER A 24 -20.36 5.35 9.10
CA SER A 24 -21.57 6.10 8.80
C SER A 24 -21.59 6.61 7.36
N ASP A 25 -20.45 7.12 6.89
CA ASP A 25 -20.33 7.76 5.58
C ASP A 25 -20.17 6.73 4.43
N TYR A 26 -19.65 5.54 4.75
CA TYR A 26 -19.40 4.46 3.81
C TYR A 26 -20.02 3.13 4.26
N PRO A 27 -21.37 3.06 4.35
CA PRO A 27 -22.09 1.91 4.93
C PRO A 27 -21.92 0.60 4.10
N ASP A 28 -21.50 0.70 2.84
CA ASP A 28 -21.28 -0.45 1.96
C ASP A 28 -20.00 -1.22 2.30
N TYR A 29 -19.15 -0.69 3.17
CA TYR A 29 -17.84 -1.26 3.55
C TYR A 29 -17.78 -1.57 5.05
N GLY A 30 -17.22 -2.72 5.40
CA GLY A 30 -16.92 -3.08 6.78
C GLY A 30 -15.54 -2.55 7.19
N PHE A 31 -15.41 -1.98 8.40
CA PHE A 31 -14.12 -1.59 8.98
C PHE A 31 -13.78 -2.53 10.13
N ILE A 32 -12.74 -3.35 9.95
CA ILE A 32 -12.41 -4.45 10.86
C ILE A 32 -11.02 -4.25 11.47
N ALA A 33 -10.97 -4.19 12.81
CA ALA A 33 -9.72 -4.13 13.53
C ALA A 33 -8.97 -5.47 13.47
N GLY A 34 -7.67 -5.43 13.17
CA GLY A 34 -6.83 -6.61 13.02
C GLY A 34 -5.36 -6.31 13.31
N LYS A 35 -4.47 -7.06 12.67
CA LYS A 35 -3.01 -6.93 12.81
C LYS A 35 -2.34 -6.30 11.59
N GLN A 36 -3.05 -6.18 10.49
CA GLN A 36 -2.53 -5.68 9.22
C GLN A 36 -3.54 -4.75 8.57
N ASP A 37 -3.02 -3.78 7.81
CA ASP A 37 -3.81 -2.88 7.01
C ASP A 37 -3.97 -3.48 5.61
N HIS A 38 -5.21 -3.68 5.15
CA HIS A 38 -5.48 -4.12 3.78
C HIS A 38 -6.95 -4.00 3.41
N TRP A 39 -7.21 -3.66 2.16
CA TRP A 39 -8.51 -3.79 1.52
C TRP A 39 -8.77 -5.24 1.11
N SER A 40 -9.97 -5.75 1.39
CA SER A 40 -10.45 -7.07 0.95
C SER A 40 -11.64 -6.92 0.00
N PRO A 41 -11.43 -6.96 -1.32
CA PRO A 41 -12.51 -6.79 -2.31
C PRO A 41 -13.62 -7.83 -2.17
N ARG A 42 -13.23 -9.09 -1.90
CA ARG A 42 -14.17 -10.20 -1.74
C ARG A 42 -15.16 -9.99 -0.60
N ASN A 43 -14.69 -9.46 0.51
CA ASN A 43 -15.49 -9.26 1.73
C ASN A 43 -16.04 -7.84 1.86
N LYS A 44 -15.62 -6.92 0.99
CA LYS A 44 -15.86 -5.48 1.08
C LYS A 44 -15.46 -4.92 2.45
N THR A 45 -14.27 -5.31 2.95
CA THR A 45 -13.78 -4.90 4.26
C THR A 45 -12.44 -4.19 4.18
N ILE A 46 -12.35 -3.08 4.91
CA ILE A 46 -11.13 -2.37 5.23
C ILE A 46 -10.62 -2.91 6.56
N ASN A 47 -9.54 -3.69 6.51
CA ASN A 47 -8.88 -4.18 7.70
C ASN A 47 -7.79 -3.19 8.13
N PHE A 48 -7.67 -2.94 9.43
CA PHE A 48 -6.70 -1.99 9.95
C PHE A 48 -6.02 -2.47 11.22
N ASN A 49 -4.72 -2.17 11.33
CA ASN A 49 -3.93 -2.48 12.52
C ASN A 49 -4.26 -1.47 13.63
N GLN A 50 -4.87 -1.94 14.72
CA GLN A 50 -5.23 -1.09 15.86
C GLN A 50 -4.05 -0.81 16.82
N GLY A 51 -2.90 -1.45 16.63
CA GLY A 51 -1.70 -1.27 17.46
C GLY A 51 -0.83 -0.06 17.09
N GLN A 52 -1.22 0.71 16.07
CA GLN A 52 -0.46 1.87 15.60
C GLN A 52 -0.93 3.19 16.25
N THR A 53 -0.17 4.27 16.02
CA THR A 53 -0.58 5.62 16.45
C THR A 53 -1.86 6.06 15.74
N LEU A 54 -2.62 7.00 16.33
CA LEU A 54 -3.83 7.53 15.70
C LEU A 54 -3.57 8.04 14.28
N THR A 55 -2.50 8.79 14.08
CA THR A 55 -2.15 9.34 12.77
C THR A 55 -1.89 8.24 11.74
N ASN A 56 -1.10 7.23 12.09
CA ASN A 56 -0.82 6.11 11.18
C ASN A 56 -2.08 5.30 10.88
N LEU A 57 -2.93 5.07 11.88
CA LEU A 57 -4.21 4.40 11.69
C LEU A 57 -5.11 5.18 10.73
N GLN A 58 -5.21 6.49 10.89
CA GLN A 58 -6.00 7.34 10.00
C GLN A 58 -5.50 7.28 8.56
N TYR A 59 -4.19 7.37 8.37
CA TYR A 59 -3.58 7.30 7.04
C TYR A 59 -3.80 5.92 6.38
N ALA A 60 -3.57 4.85 7.12
CA ALA A 60 -3.75 3.50 6.63
C ALA A 60 -5.22 3.22 6.26
N VAL A 61 -6.16 3.56 7.14
CA VAL A 61 -7.59 3.33 6.89
C VAL A 61 -8.09 4.12 5.68
N LEU A 62 -7.67 5.39 5.53
CA LEU A 62 -8.03 6.20 4.38
C LEU A 62 -7.43 5.67 3.08
N HIS A 63 -6.21 5.12 3.13
CA HIS A 63 -5.56 4.50 1.99
C HIS A 63 -6.30 3.22 1.54
N GLU A 64 -6.64 2.34 2.49
CA GLU A 64 -7.40 1.12 2.18
C GLU A 64 -8.84 1.42 1.71
N LEU A 65 -9.46 2.47 2.26
CA LEU A 65 -10.75 2.97 1.78
C LEU A 65 -10.64 3.51 0.35
N ALA A 66 -9.56 4.20 0.02
CA ALA A 66 -9.31 4.69 -1.33
C ALA A 66 -9.19 3.54 -2.33
N HIS A 67 -8.48 2.45 -1.99
CA HIS A 67 -8.46 1.23 -2.81
C HIS A 67 -9.87 0.68 -3.03
N ALA A 68 -10.70 0.65 -1.99
CA ALA A 68 -12.09 0.19 -2.07
C ALA A 68 -12.93 1.04 -3.04
N LEU A 69 -12.86 2.36 -2.92
CA LEU A 69 -13.61 3.32 -3.74
C LEU A 69 -13.16 3.30 -5.21
N LEU A 70 -11.87 3.14 -5.46
CA LEU A 70 -11.29 3.00 -6.80
C LEU A 70 -11.49 1.60 -7.39
N ARG A 71 -12.06 0.67 -6.60
CA ARG A 71 -12.28 -0.73 -7.00
C ARG A 71 -10.99 -1.44 -7.41
N HIS A 72 -9.91 -1.14 -6.71
CA HIS A 72 -8.64 -1.83 -6.90
C HIS A 72 -8.75 -3.26 -6.41
N ASP A 73 -8.71 -4.20 -7.34
CA ASP A 73 -8.91 -5.62 -7.06
C ASP A 73 -7.65 -6.42 -7.38
N ASN A 74 -7.15 -6.29 -8.61
CA ASN A 74 -6.00 -7.01 -9.13
C ASN A 74 -5.07 -6.10 -9.93
N TYR A 75 -3.82 -6.54 -10.08
CA TYR A 75 -2.86 -5.94 -11.00
C TYR A 75 -2.15 -7.03 -11.82
N GLN A 76 -1.77 -6.72 -13.04
CA GLN A 76 -1.11 -7.65 -13.95
C GLN A 76 0.41 -7.49 -13.94
N THR A 77 0.89 -6.27 -13.71
CA THR A 77 2.31 -5.94 -13.72
C THR A 77 2.72 -5.17 -12.47
N ASP A 78 4.00 -5.24 -12.12
CA ASP A 78 4.55 -4.51 -10.97
C ASP A 78 4.44 -2.99 -11.14
N PHE A 79 4.48 -2.51 -12.39
CA PHE A 79 4.25 -1.09 -12.69
C PHE A 79 2.80 -0.67 -12.46
N GLU A 80 1.86 -1.52 -12.83
CA GLU A 80 0.43 -1.29 -12.57
C GLU A 80 0.16 -1.20 -11.07
N LEU A 81 0.77 -2.08 -10.26
CA LEU A 81 0.67 -1.99 -8.81
C LEU A 81 1.11 -0.61 -8.31
N LEU A 82 2.28 -0.11 -8.75
CA LEU A 82 2.76 1.22 -8.35
C LEU A 82 1.78 2.33 -8.73
N LYS A 83 1.11 2.21 -9.90
CA LYS A 83 0.09 3.14 -10.34
C LYS A 83 -1.13 3.11 -9.40
N LEU A 84 -1.66 1.93 -9.08
CA LEU A 84 -2.80 1.75 -8.17
C LEU A 84 -2.50 2.34 -6.79
N GLU A 85 -1.31 2.12 -6.26
CA GLU A 85 -0.87 2.69 -4.98
C GLU A 85 -0.80 4.22 -5.03
N SER A 86 -0.30 4.78 -6.13
CA SER A 86 -0.26 6.24 -6.31
C SER A 86 -1.66 6.86 -6.35
N GLU A 87 -2.60 6.23 -7.08
CA GLU A 87 -4.00 6.67 -7.16
C GLU A 87 -4.70 6.58 -5.80
N ALA A 88 -4.47 5.49 -5.06
CA ALA A 88 -5.04 5.31 -3.72
C ALA A 88 -4.55 6.38 -2.74
N TRP A 89 -3.25 6.69 -2.72
CA TRP A 89 -2.72 7.76 -1.86
C TRP A 89 -3.25 9.14 -2.23
N GLN A 90 -3.42 9.44 -3.52
CA GLN A 90 -4.00 10.71 -3.97
C GLN A 90 -5.44 10.87 -3.49
N LEU A 91 -6.27 9.83 -3.64
CA LEU A 91 -7.65 9.83 -3.18
C LEU A 91 -7.73 9.85 -1.65
N ALA A 92 -6.90 9.09 -0.94
CA ALA A 92 -6.82 9.10 0.52
C ALA A 92 -6.56 10.51 1.07
N ALA A 93 -5.63 11.26 0.44
CA ALA A 93 -5.34 12.64 0.84
C ALA A 93 -6.53 13.59 0.57
N GLN A 94 -7.33 13.33 -0.46
CA GLN A 94 -8.55 14.10 -0.72
C GLN A 94 -9.64 13.80 0.31
N ILE A 95 -9.92 12.52 0.56
CA ILE A 95 -10.91 12.06 1.55
C ILE A 95 -10.52 12.56 2.95
N GLY A 96 -9.24 12.50 3.29
CA GLY A 96 -8.73 12.91 4.60
C GLY A 96 -9.13 14.33 4.99
N LYS A 97 -9.23 15.24 4.05
CA LYS A 97 -9.66 16.64 4.28
C LYS A 97 -11.06 16.72 4.93
N ASN A 98 -11.96 15.81 4.57
CA ASN A 98 -13.31 15.76 5.12
C ASN A 98 -13.33 15.34 6.60
N TYR A 99 -12.26 14.73 7.07
CA TYR A 99 -12.08 14.23 8.45
C TYR A 99 -11.02 15.02 9.23
N ASN A 100 -10.59 16.19 8.73
CA ASN A 100 -9.49 16.98 9.29
C ASN A 100 -8.18 16.19 9.41
N VAL A 101 -7.94 15.24 8.51
CA VAL A 101 -6.71 14.45 8.40
C VAL A 101 -5.91 14.96 7.20
N SER A 102 -4.75 15.54 7.48
CA SER A 102 -3.83 16.03 6.46
C SER A 102 -2.72 15.00 6.24
N ILE A 103 -2.74 14.34 5.09
CA ILE A 103 -1.65 13.42 4.68
C ILE A 103 -0.61 14.23 3.91
N SER A 104 0.61 14.29 4.43
CA SER A 104 1.68 15.05 3.78
C SER A 104 2.19 14.36 2.53
N GLN A 105 2.65 15.15 1.56
CA GLN A 105 3.27 14.61 0.35
C GLN A 105 4.53 13.79 0.66
N ASP A 106 5.32 14.18 1.66
CA ASP A 106 6.50 13.43 2.09
C ASP A 106 6.11 12.02 2.59
N HIS A 107 5.01 11.89 3.36
CA HIS A 107 4.52 10.59 3.78
C HIS A 107 4.12 9.73 2.57
N ILE A 108 3.38 10.31 1.63
CA ILE A 108 2.96 9.62 0.39
C ILE A 108 4.19 9.15 -0.40
N GLN A 109 5.17 10.03 -0.61
CA GLN A 109 6.37 9.68 -1.36
C GLN A 109 7.18 8.58 -0.66
N ASN A 110 7.35 8.66 0.67
CA ASN A 110 8.02 7.62 1.45
C ASN A 110 7.33 6.26 1.32
N CYS A 111 6.00 6.22 1.31
CA CYS A 111 5.26 4.99 1.06
C CYS A 111 5.49 4.47 -0.37
N LEU A 112 5.38 5.33 -1.37
CA LEU A 112 5.58 4.99 -2.79
C LEU A 112 7.01 4.56 -3.09
N ASP A 113 8.02 5.10 -2.40
CA ASP A 113 9.42 4.71 -2.56
C ASP A 113 9.65 3.25 -2.19
N THR A 114 8.90 2.72 -1.22
CA THR A 114 8.97 1.27 -0.91
C THR A 114 8.58 0.39 -2.11
N TYR A 115 7.62 0.84 -2.92
CA TYR A 115 7.20 0.15 -4.14
C TYR A 115 8.17 0.38 -5.30
N ARG A 116 8.71 1.61 -5.45
CA ARG A 116 9.73 1.94 -6.46
C ARG A 116 11.00 1.13 -6.26
N ASP A 117 11.49 1.03 -5.03
CA ASP A 117 12.64 0.23 -4.65
C ASP A 117 12.40 -1.26 -4.90
N TRP A 118 11.22 -1.74 -4.56
CA TRP A 118 10.81 -3.12 -4.79
C TRP A 118 10.79 -3.42 -6.29
N LEU A 119 10.18 -2.57 -7.12
CA LEU A 119 10.14 -2.69 -8.57
C LEU A 119 11.55 -2.64 -9.16
N HIS A 120 12.37 -1.68 -8.74
CA HIS A 120 13.75 -1.53 -9.19
C HIS A 120 14.56 -2.82 -8.94
N ARG A 121 14.49 -3.39 -7.74
CA ARG A 121 15.20 -4.63 -7.42
C ARG A 121 14.72 -5.83 -8.25
N ARG A 122 13.44 -5.90 -8.58
CA ARG A 122 12.84 -6.98 -9.37
C ARG A 122 13.19 -6.88 -10.84
N SER A 123 13.30 -5.68 -11.36
CA SER A 123 13.49 -5.37 -12.77
C SER A 123 14.92 -5.62 -13.27
N ALA A 124 15.90 -5.77 -12.38
CA ALA A 124 17.29 -6.01 -12.76
C ALA A 124 17.50 -7.42 -13.32
N CYS A 125 17.96 -7.51 -14.56
CA CYS A 125 18.28 -8.79 -15.21
C CYS A 125 19.34 -9.56 -14.45
N PRO A 126 19.13 -10.85 -14.09
CA PRO A 126 20.11 -11.65 -13.37
C PRO A 126 21.36 -11.97 -14.17
N SER A 127 21.32 -11.83 -15.50
CA SER A 127 22.45 -12.18 -16.39
C SER A 127 23.31 -10.96 -16.75
N CYS A 128 22.72 -9.80 -17.03
CA CYS A 128 23.48 -8.63 -17.50
C CYS A 128 23.24 -7.34 -16.69
N GLY A 129 22.41 -7.39 -15.65
CA GLY A 129 22.14 -6.25 -14.78
C GLY A 129 21.19 -5.18 -15.37
N MET A 130 20.82 -5.25 -16.65
CA MET A 130 19.94 -4.28 -17.29
C MET A 130 18.57 -4.26 -16.59
N HIS A 131 18.06 -3.08 -16.26
CA HIS A 131 16.71 -2.90 -15.73
C HIS A 131 15.69 -2.88 -16.86
N VAL A 132 14.60 -3.64 -16.70
CA VAL A 132 13.54 -3.73 -17.70
C VAL A 132 12.17 -3.68 -17.04
N LEU A 133 11.17 -3.23 -17.78
CA LEU A 133 9.77 -3.34 -17.34
C LEU A 133 9.25 -4.76 -17.60
N GLN A 134 8.34 -5.19 -16.75
CA GLN A 134 7.64 -6.46 -16.89
C GLN A 134 6.75 -6.43 -18.15
N GLN A 135 6.86 -7.44 -18.97
CA GLN A 135 6.14 -7.52 -20.26
C GLN A 135 4.91 -8.43 -20.19
N SER A 136 4.86 -9.31 -19.21
CA SER A 136 3.74 -10.21 -18.97
C SER A 136 3.60 -10.50 -17.47
N PRO A 137 2.44 -10.98 -16.98
CA PRO A 137 2.27 -11.30 -15.58
C PRO A 137 3.37 -12.22 -15.05
N LYS A 138 4.01 -11.83 -13.94
CA LYS A 138 5.04 -12.61 -13.23
C LYS A 138 6.34 -12.91 -13.97
N ILE A 139 6.48 -12.50 -15.24
CA ILE A 139 7.68 -12.79 -16.04
C ILE A 139 8.32 -11.49 -16.52
N TYR A 140 9.63 -11.40 -16.30
CA TYR A 140 10.49 -10.39 -16.88
C TYR A 140 11.29 -10.97 -18.04
N LYS A 141 11.50 -10.19 -19.09
CA LYS A 141 12.35 -10.53 -20.22
C LYS A 141 13.29 -9.38 -20.52
N CYS A 142 14.59 -9.67 -20.50
CA CYS A 142 15.62 -8.68 -20.85
C CYS A 142 15.64 -8.43 -22.36
N PHE A 143 15.52 -7.17 -22.77
CA PHE A 143 15.64 -6.81 -24.18
C PHE A 143 17.08 -6.84 -24.69
N ASN A 144 18.08 -6.77 -23.78
CA ASN A 144 19.49 -6.79 -24.13
C ASN A 144 20.02 -8.24 -24.35
N CYS A 145 19.90 -9.11 -23.33
CA CYS A 145 20.46 -10.47 -23.40
C CYS A 145 19.40 -11.58 -23.55
N GLN A 146 18.13 -11.23 -23.70
CA GLN A 146 16.99 -12.13 -23.88
C GLN A 146 16.73 -13.08 -22.70
N ALA A 147 17.46 -12.94 -21.57
CA ALA A 147 17.20 -13.72 -20.36
C ALA A 147 15.78 -13.46 -19.85
N GLN A 148 15.14 -14.54 -19.37
CA GLN A 148 13.81 -14.47 -18.75
C GLN A 148 13.90 -14.94 -17.30
N TRP A 149 13.10 -14.32 -16.40
CA TRP A 149 13.09 -14.71 -15.00
C TRP A 149 11.74 -14.46 -14.33
N HIS A 150 11.49 -15.26 -13.30
CA HIS A 150 10.46 -15.02 -12.31
C HIS A 150 11.05 -14.34 -11.08
N VAL A 151 10.19 -13.64 -10.31
CA VAL A 151 10.60 -12.98 -9.09
C VAL A 151 9.67 -13.37 -7.94
N SER A 152 10.24 -13.53 -6.74
CA SER A 152 9.47 -13.74 -5.52
C SER A 152 8.50 -12.58 -5.26
N SER A 153 7.33 -12.86 -4.68
CA SER A 153 6.27 -11.88 -4.44
C SER A 153 6.52 -10.96 -3.25
N GLY A 154 7.42 -11.32 -2.33
CA GLY A 154 7.65 -10.56 -1.10
C GLY A 154 8.22 -9.17 -1.36
N ARG A 155 7.54 -8.11 -0.84
CA ARG A 155 7.96 -6.73 -1.02
C ARG A 155 9.08 -6.31 -0.07
N PHE A 156 9.03 -6.74 1.18
CA PHE A 156 9.96 -6.33 2.23
C PHE A 156 11.15 -7.28 2.42
N VAL A 157 11.29 -8.26 1.54
CA VAL A 157 12.40 -9.21 1.54
C VAL A 157 13.24 -9.06 0.28
N ARG A 158 14.48 -9.54 0.32
CA ARG A 158 15.34 -9.55 -0.87
C ARG A 158 14.64 -10.34 -1.99
N PRO A 159 14.42 -9.75 -3.18
CA PRO A 159 13.79 -10.46 -4.28
C PRO A 159 14.72 -11.59 -4.76
N TYR A 160 14.16 -12.78 -4.83
CA TYR A 160 14.82 -13.91 -5.45
C TYR A 160 14.39 -13.97 -6.92
N ARG A 161 15.36 -13.90 -7.83
CA ARG A 161 15.15 -13.90 -9.28
C ARG A 161 15.59 -15.26 -9.83
N LYS A 162 14.61 -16.05 -10.27
CA LYS A 162 14.85 -17.38 -10.83
C LYS A 162 14.82 -17.30 -12.35
N THR A 163 15.96 -17.55 -13.00
CA THR A 163 16.06 -17.62 -14.46
C THR A 163 15.23 -18.79 -14.99
N ILE A 164 14.53 -18.54 -16.08
CA ILE A 164 13.82 -19.56 -16.84
C ILE A 164 14.78 -20.03 -17.92
N ASN A 165 15.30 -21.23 -17.79
CA ASN A 165 16.07 -21.85 -18.86
C ASN A 165 15.09 -22.29 -19.96
N LYS A 166 15.46 -22.00 -21.20
CA LYS A 166 14.77 -22.54 -22.37
C LYS A 166 15.05 -24.03 -22.51
#